data_a20946205a651c80d60435fca44d7bae
#
_entry.id   a20946205a651c80d60435fca44d7bae
#
_cell.length_a   1.000
_cell.length_b   1.000
_cell.length_c   1.000
_cell.angle_alpha   90.00
_cell.angle_beta   90.00
_cell.angle_gamma   90.00
#
_symmetry.space_group_name_H-M   'P 1'
#
loop_
_entity.id
_entity.type
_entity.pdbx_description
1 polymer ?
#
loop_
_entity_poly.entity_id
_entity_poly.type
_entity_poly.pdbx_seq_one_letter_code
_entity_poly.pdbx_strand_id
1 'polypeptide(L)'
;MAILDEMNKVFREKFGAADTHAYFSPGRVNLIGEHTDYNGGHVFPCAISLGTYALVAPRTDGVSRLYSMNLPEQGVVEFPMHGAVKTDVYGWANYPIGVVRMMEDAGHAAAHGFDILFYGNLPNGAGLSSSASIEVLMAVILNDELGLGIDMVELVKLAQKAENIFVGMNCGIMDQFAVGMGKKDCAILLDCNTLAYRYSKLDLKGCSIVITNTNKAHSLVTSAYNERRMQSEAALKALQKVKAIKSLGELTNAEFDENAAVIEDEVERRRARHAVYENRRTLEAVEALEKNDVKRFGALMNDSHVSLRDDYEVTGPELDTLAELAWQQEGVLGSRMTGGGFAGCTVSIVRDEAIPAFEKNVAEAYTAKIGYAPSFYVANIADGARRL
;
A
#
# COMPACT_ATOMS: atom_id res chain seq x y z
N MET A 1 11.45 -5.33 21.22
CA MET A 1 12.32 -6.32 21.88
C MET A 1 11.60 -7.67 22.01
N ALA A 2 10.43 -7.79 22.64
CA ALA A 2 9.77 -9.10 22.84
C ALA A 2 9.55 -9.92 21.56
N ILE A 3 9.17 -9.28 20.44
CA ILE A 3 8.94 -10.01 19.18
C ILE A 3 10.24 -10.54 18.56
N LEU A 4 11.33 -9.79 18.60
CA LEU A 4 12.63 -10.25 18.08
C LEU A 4 13.18 -11.43 18.89
N ASP A 5 12.93 -11.47 20.20
CA ASP A 5 13.33 -12.60 21.05
C ASP A 5 12.56 -13.87 20.68
N GLU A 6 11.26 -13.74 20.38
CA GLU A 6 10.44 -14.86 19.90
C GLU A 6 10.90 -15.32 18.49
N MET A 7 11.12 -14.39 17.59
CA MET A 7 11.64 -14.67 16.24
C MET A 7 12.99 -15.40 16.30
N ASN A 8 13.90 -15.01 17.19
CA ASN A 8 15.19 -15.68 17.37
C ASN A 8 15.04 -17.15 17.83
N LYS A 9 14.05 -17.46 18.67
CA LYS A 9 13.78 -18.84 19.07
C LYS A 9 13.31 -19.68 17.90
N VAL A 10 12.34 -19.15 17.12
CA VAL A 10 11.80 -19.82 15.94
C VAL A 10 12.88 -19.95 14.86
N PHE A 11 13.72 -18.93 14.67
CA PHE A 11 14.84 -19.00 13.71
C PHE A 11 15.78 -20.16 14.01
N ARG A 12 16.19 -20.31 15.29
CA ARG A 12 17.06 -21.42 15.72
C ARG A 12 16.40 -22.77 15.56
N GLU A 13 15.09 -22.86 15.76
CA GLU A 13 14.31 -24.09 15.56
C GLU A 13 14.28 -24.52 14.08
N LYS A 14 14.08 -23.55 13.17
CA LYS A 14 13.90 -23.85 11.73
C LYS A 14 15.21 -23.96 10.95
N PHE A 15 16.21 -23.16 11.30
CA PHE A 15 17.45 -23.00 10.52
C PHE A 15 18.72 -23.39 11.28
N GLY A 16 18.67 -23.53 12.61
CA GLY A 16 19.83 -23.74 13.46
C GLY A 16 20.35 -22.45 14.11
N ALA A 17 21.43 -22.56 14.88
CA ALA A 17 22.06 -21.41 15.48
C ALA A 17 22.89 -20.63 14.44
N ALA A 18 22.67 -19.34 14.33
CA ALA A 18 23.41 -18.43 13.48
C ALA A 18 23.39 -17.01 14.07
N ASP A 19 24.36 -16.19 13.69
CA ASP A 19 24.29 -14.75 13.92
C ASP A 19 23.29 -14.17 12.89
N THR A 20 22.31 -13.44 13.38
CA THR A 20 21.24 -12.90 12.55
C THR A 20 21.24 -11.38 12.54
N HIS A 21 20.94 -10.80 11.37
CA HIS A 21 20.60 -9.39 11.24
C HIS A 21 19.10 -9.22 11.22
N ALA A 22 18.62 -8.17 11.88
CA ALA A 22 17.19 -7.86 11.97
C ALA A 22 16.82 -6.71 11.04
N TYR A 23 15.69 -6.83 10.36
CA TYR A 23 15.17 -5.83 9.43
C TYR A 23 13.67 -5.60 9.70
N PHE A 24 13.19 -4.43 9.30
CA PHE A 24 11.79 -4.06 9.37
C PHE A 24 11.39 -3.28 8.12
N SER A 25 10.20 -3.57 7.63
CA SER A 25 9.54 -2.84 6.55
C SER A 25 8.11 -2.53 6.95
N PRO A 26 7.69 -1.26 6.92
CA PRO A 26 6.34 -0.87 7.31
C PRO A 26 5.28 -1.31 6.29
N GLY A 27 4.00 -1.30 6.71
CA GLY A 27 2.90 -1.12 5.79
C GLY A 27 2.65 0.36 5.52
N ARG A 28 1.59 0.65 4.76
CA ARG A 28 1.19 2.05 4.47
C ARG A 28 -0.31 2.25 4.58
N VAL A 29 -0.70 3.50 4.81
CA VAL A 29 -2.02 4.02 4.43
C VAL A 29 -1.84 5.11 3.39
N ASN A 30 -2.78 5.22 2.46
CA ASN A 30 -2.86 6.40 1.60
C ASN A 30 -3.94 7.33 2.12
N LEU A 31 -3.59 8.55 2.45
CA LEU A 31 -4.49 9.51 3.05
C LEU A 31 -5.49 10.04 2.02
N ILE A 32 -5.04 10.20 0.76
CA ILE A 32 -5.85 10.62 -0.39
C ILE A 32 -5.08 10.36 -1.69
N GLY A 33 -5.79 10.21 -2.82
CA GLY A 33 -5.18 9.94 -4.13
C GLY A 33 -5.19 8.47 -4.52
N GLU A 34 -6.28 7.74 -4.23
CA GLU A 34 -6.42 6.36 -4.65
C GLU A 34 -6.66 6.23 -6.14
N HIS A 35 -6.05 5.19 -6.73
CA HIS A 35 -6.15 4.87 -8.16
C HIS A 35 -5.61 5.95 -9.11
N THR A 36 -4.81 6.90 -8.58
CA THR A 36 -4.15 7.92 -9.39
C THR A 36 -2.74 7.53 -9.81
N ASP A 37 -2.08 6.62 -9.10
CA ASP A 37 -0.68 6.25 -9.30
C ASP A 37 -0.41 5.63 -10.68
N TYR A 38 -1.19 4.67 -11.13
CA TYR A 38 -1.07 4.10 -12.47
C TYR A 38 -1.74 4.96 -13.57
N ASN A 39 -2.41 6.05 -13.17
CA ASN A 39 -2.97 7.09 -14.05
C ASN A 39 -2.05 8.32 -14.17
N GLY A 40 -0.83 8.28 -13.60
CA GLY A 40 0.15 9.35 -13.66
C GLY A 40 -0.23 10.60 -12.83
N GLY A 41 -1.03 10.40 -11.79
CA GLY A 41 -1.42 11.45 -10.84
C GLY A 41 -0.58 11.45 -9.57
N HIS A 42 -1.02 12.24 -8.58
CA HIS A 42 -0.39 12.34 -7.27
C HIS A 42 -1.07 11.42 -6.26
N VAL A 43 -0.26 10.91 -5.32
CA VAL A 43 -0.69 10.16 -4.15
C VAL A 43 -0.14 10.80 -2.87
N PHE A 44 -0.79 10.57 -1.73
CA PHE A 44 -0.35 11.14 -0.45
C PHE A 44 -0.32 10.09 0.66
N PRO A 45 0.51 9.03 0.52
CA PRO A 45 0.64 7.98 1.52
C PRO A 45 1.56 8.36 2.68
N CYS A 46 1.44 7.58 3.78
CA CYS A 46 2.44 7.52 4.84
C CYS A 46 2.70 6.08 5.27
N ALA A 47 3.94 5.80 5.68
CA ALA A 47 4.32 4.55 6.31
C ALA A 47 3.77 4.47 7.73
N ILE A 48 3.34 3.28 8.17
CA ILE A 48 2.78 3.05 9.50
C ILE A 48 3.67 2.14 10.34
N SER A 49 3.50 2.17 11.66
CA SER A 49 4.31 1.37 12.60
C SER A 49 4.03 -0.14 12.56
N LEU A 50 2.97 -0.57 11.90
CA LEU A 50 2.71 -1.97 11.58
C LEU A 50 3.46 -2.36 10.31
N GLY A 51 4.01 -3.58 10.26
CA GLY A 51 4.83 -3.99 9.12
C GLY A 51 5.32 -5.43 9.20
N THR A 52 6.33 -5.72 8.42
CA THR A 52 6.98 -7.03 8.34
C THR A 52 8.39 -6.96 8.90
N TYR A 53 8.70 -7.85 9.82
CA TYR A 53 10.04 -8.08 10.39
C TYR A 53 10.73 -9.22 9.66
N ALA A 54 12.05 -9.16 9.57
CA ALA A 54 12.86 -10.30 9.12
C ALA A 54 14.07 -10.49 10.01
N LEU A 55 14.44 -11.76 10.26
CA LEU A 55 15.76 -12.17 10.72
C LEU A 55 16.46 -12.90 9.59
N VAL A 56 17.71 -12.52 9.33
CA VAL A 56 18.49 -12.97 8.17
C VAL A 56 19.84 -13.52 8.63
N ALA A 57 20.22 -14.67 8.11
CA ALA A 57 21.59 -15.19 8.23
C ALA A 57 22.10 -15.61 6.84
N PRO A 58 23.36 -15.26 6.50
CA PRO A 58 23.94 -15.68 5.23
C PRO A 58 24.22 -17.18 5.21
N ARG A 59 24.13 -17.78 4.04
CA ARG A 59 24.51 -19.17 3.75
C ARG A 59 25.74 -19.20 2.87
N THR A 60 26.37 -20.37 2.76
CA THR A 60 27.57 -20.55 1.93
C THR A 60 27.25 -21.21 0.58
N ASP A 61 25.98 -21.59 0.35
CA ASP A 61 25.51 -22.18 -0.90
C ASP A 61 24.61 -21.22 -1.69
N GLY A 62 24.23 -21.60 -2.90
CA GLY A 62 23.36 -20.79 -3.78
C GLY A 62 21.87 -20.98 -3.54
N VAL A 63 21.44 -21.45 -2.36
CA VAL A 63 20.05 -21.70 -2.01
C VAL A 63 19.60 -20.79 -0.87
N SER A 64 18.44 -20.18 -0.99
CA SER A 64 17.79 -19.49 0.14
C SER A 64 16.63 -20.29 0.70
N ARG A 65 16.43 -20.15 2.02
CA ARG A 65 15.33 -20.76 2.75
C ARG A 65 14.52 -19.68 3.45
N LEU A 66 13.22 -19.66 3.20
CA LEU A 66 12.28 -18.69 3.77
C LEU A 66 11.29 -19.41 4.69
N TYR A 67 10.98 -18.80 5.82
CA TYR A 67 9.93 -19.26 6.71
C TYR A 67 9.10 -18.08 7.21
N SER A 68 7.76 -18.22 7.19
CA SER A 68 6.85 -17.22 7.74
C SER A 68 6.20 -17.73 9.03
N MET A 69 6.34 -16.95 10.11
CA MET A 69 5.65 -17.24 11.37
C MET A 69 4.12 -17.03 11.25
N ASN A 70 3.65 -16.28 10.26
CA ASN A 70 2.23 -16.06 10.03
C ASN A 70 1.55 -17.22 9.26
N LEU A 71 2.35 -18.05 8.55
CA LEU A 71 1.88 -19.15 7.69
C LEU A 71 2.68 -20.43 7.99
N PRO A 72 2.68 -20.91 9.24
CA PRO A 72 3.54 -22.02 9.67
C PRO A 72 3.21 -23.35 8.95
N GLU A 73 2.00 -23.50 8.46
CA GLU A 73 1.53 -24.66 7.70
C GLU A 73 2.23 -24.82 6.34
N GLN A 74 2.78 -23.75 5.78
CA GLN A 74 3.53 -23.80 4.52
C GLN A 74 4.98 -24.29 4.71
N GLY A 75 5.45 -24.36 5.96
CA GLY A 75 6.80 -24.83 6.27
C GLY A 75 7.91 -23.94 5.74
N VAL A 76 9.10 -24.51 5.58
CA VAL A 76 10.27 -23.83 4.99
C VAL A 76 10.18 -23.93 3.47
N VAL A 77 10.25 -22.79 2.79
CA VAL A 77 10.30 -22.71 1.33
C VAL A 77 11.76 -22.56 0.89
N GLU A 78 12.25 -23.45 0.05
CA GLU A 78 13.62 -23.42 -0.51
C GLU A 78 13.58 -23.04 -1.99
N PHE A 79 14.50 -22.17 -2.41
CA PHE A 79 14.63 -21.78 -3.82
C PHE A 79 16.07 -21.41 -4.17
N PRO A 80 16.49 -21.58 -5.46
CA PRO A 80 17.81 -21.17 -5.91
C PRO A 80 17.90 -19.66 -6.07
N MET A 81 19.04 -19.07 -5.70
CA MET A 81 19.28 -17.61 -5.86
C MET A 81 19.44 -17.20 -7.32
N HIS A 82 19.69 -18.15 -8.23
CA HIS A 82 19.83 -17.89 -9.66
C HIS A 82 18.71 -18.60 -10.45
N GLY A 83 18.13 -17.85 -11.40
CA GLY A 83 17.13 -18.39 -12.31
C GLY A 83 15.82 -18.81 -11.63
N ALA A 84 15.49 -18.24 -10.47
CA ALA A 84 14.24 -18.52 -9.78
C ALA A 84 13.03 -18.20 -10.68
N VAL A 85 12.02 -19.09 -10.67
CA VAL A 85 10.78 -18.95 -11.43
C VAL A 85 9.57 -19.00 -10.49
N LYS A 86 8.50 -18.33 -10.88
CA LYS A 86 7.23 -18.38 -10.14
C LYS A 86 6.66 -19.79 -10.18
N THR A 87 6.17 -20.26 -9.04
CA THR A 87 5.41 -21.49 -8.93
C THR A 87 4.36 -21.40 -7.84
N ASP A 88 3.23 -22.08 -8.02
CA ASP A 88 2.15 -22.08 -7.01
C ASP A 88 2.59 -22.75 -5.70
N VAL A 89 3.59 -23.64 -5.74
CA VAL A 89 4.16 -24.28 -4.55
C VAL A 89 4.79 -23.27 -3.59
N TYR A 90 5.32 -22.16 -4.09
CA TYR A 90 5.94 -21.14 -3.25
C TYR A 90 4.93 -20.26 -2.52
N GLY A 91 3.67 -20.22 -2.95
CA GLY A 91 2.63 -19.43 -2.31
C GLY A 91 3.05 -17.97 -2.08
N TRP A 92 3.02 -17.53 -0.81
CA TRP A 92 3.43 -16.19 -0.40
C TRP A 92 4.88 -15.85 -0.73
N ALA A 93 5.76 -16.86 -0.77
CA ALA A 93 7.18 -16.65 -1.02
C ALA A 93 7.48 -16.17 -2.45
N ASN A 94 6.52 -16.26 -3.39
CA ASN A 94 6.67 -15.67 -4.72
C ASN A 94 6.94 -14.15 -4.68
N TYR A 95 6.48 -13.42 -3.67
CA TYR A 95 6.76 -11.98 -3.54
C TYR A 95 8.26 -11.71 -3.30
N PRO A 96 8.90 -12.20 -2.23
CA PRO A 96 10.34 -11.99 -2.03
C PRO A 96 11.20 -12.71 -3.07
N ILE A 97 10.80 -13.87 -3.61
CA ILE A 97 11.52 -14.57 -4.70
C ILE A 97 11.49 -13.73 -5.98
N GLY A 98 10.37 -13.08 -6.27
CA GLY A 98 10.26 -12.15 -7.41
C GLY A 98 11.25 -10.99 -7.32
N VAL A 99 11.50 -10.47 -6.11
CA VAL A 99 12.51 -9.43 -5.89
C VAL A 99 13.92 -9.94 -6.18
N VAL A 100 14.28 -11.15 -5.71
CA VAL A 100 15.56 -11.79 -6.03
C VAL A 100 15.73 -11.88 -7.54
N ARG A 101 14.70 -12.32 -8.26
CA ARG A 101 14.72 -12.43 -9.72
C ARG A 101 14.87 -11.06 -10.41
N MET A 102 14.16 -10.04 -9.98
CA MET A 102 14.29 -8.70 -10.58
C MET A 102 15.65 -8.07 -10.30
N MET A 103 16.25 -8.32 -9.15
CA MET A 103 17.62 -7.89 -8.86
C MET A 103 18.65 -8.63 -9.71
N GLU A 104 18.50 -9.94 -9.89
CA GLU A 104 19.33 -10.72 -10.82
C GLU A 104 19.25 -10.19 -12.26
N ASP A 105 18.03 -9.96 -12.77
CA ASP A 105 17.79 -9.42 -14.12
C ASP A 105 18.36 -8.00 -14.29
N ALA A 106 18.50 -7.23 -13.21
CA ALA A 106 19.14 -5.92 -13.18
C ALA A 106 20.68 -6.00 -13.03
N GLY A 107 21.27 -7.19 -12.97
CA GLY A 107 22.71 -7.40 -12.85
C GLY A 107 23.25 -7.46 -11.41
N HIS A 108 22.36 -7.57 -10.42
CA HIS A 108 22.70 -7.66 -9.00
C HIS A 108 22.48 -9.08 -8.45
N ALA A 109 23.03 -10.07 -9.14
CA ALA A 109 22.92 -11.46 -8.74
C ALA A 109 23.67 -11.74 -7.42
N ALA A 110 23.04 -12.45 -6.48
CA ALA A 110 23.64 -12.81 -5.21
C ALA A 110 24.57 -14.02 -5.37
N ALA A 111 25.77 -13.96 -4.81
CA ALA A 111 26.75 -15.07 -4.88
C ALA A 111 26.39 -16.26 -3.96
N HIS A 112 25.55 -16.03 -2.95
CA HIS A 112 25.14 -17.04 -1.96
C HIS A 112 23.69 -16.79 -1.51
N GLY A 113 23.13 -17.80 -0.85
CA GLY A 113 21.76 -17.74 -0.32
C GLY A 113 21.70 -17.20 1.11
N PHE A 114 20.47 -17.19 1.63
CA PHE A 114 20.14 -16.71 2.97
C PHE A 114 19.10 -17.60 3.63
N ASP A 115 19.18 -17.74 4.95
CA ASP A 115 18.09 -18.20 5.78
C ASP A 115 17.34 -16.96 6.28
N ILE A 116 16.04 -16.86 5.96
CA ILE A 116 15.24 -15.69 6.30
C ILE A 116 13.94 -16.11 6.98
N LEU A 117 13.72 -15.60 8.19
CA LEU A 117 12.47 -15.76 8.93
C LEU A 117 11.70 -14.46 8.89
N PHE A 118 10.45 -14.51 8.44
CA PHE A 118 9.52 -13.39 8.40
C PHE A 118 8.45 -13.46 9.48
N TYR A 119 8.08 -12.30 10.00
CA TYR A 119 6.91 -12.11 10.85
C TYR A 119 6.23 -10.79 10.53
N GLY A 120 4.93 -10.79 10.22
CA GLY A 120 4.13 -9.60 9.98
C GLY A 120 3.12 -9.36 11.10
N ASN A 121 2.99 -8.10 11.54
CA ASN A 121 1.91 -7.66 12.42
C ASN A 121 0.87 -6.79 11.71
N LEU A 122 0.94 -6.73 10.37
CA LEU A 122 -0.13 -6.17 9.55
C LEU A 122 -1.35 -7.11 9.59
N PRO A 123 -2.55 -6.58 9.78
CA PRO A 123 -3.76 -7.40 9.72
C PRO A 123 -3.91 -8.05 8.34
N ASN A 124 -4.19 -9.34 8.32
CA ASN A 124 -4.36 -10.09 7.07
C ASN A 124 -5.52 -9.50 6.24
N GLY A 125 -5.29 -9.33 4.94
CA GLY A 125 -6.32 -8.83 4.04
C GLY A 125 -6.81 -7.40 4.31
N ALA A 126 -6.07 -6.61 5.07
CA ALA A 126 -6.46 -5.25 5.43
C ALA A 126 -6.20 -4.20 4.33
N GLY A 127 -5.55 -4.57 3.22
CA GLY A 127 -5.20 -3.61 2.17
C GLY A 127 -4.13 -2.59 2.59
N LEU A 128 -3.29 -2.93 3.61
CA LEU A 128 -2.22 -2.08 4.15
C LEU A 128 -0.85 -2.38 3.53
N SER A 129 -0.82 -2.92 2.33
CA SER A 129 0.38 -3.23 1.51
C SER A 129 1.34 -4.25 2.12
N SER A 130 0.81 -5.38 2.58
CA SER A 130 1.67 -6.47 3.07
C SER A 130 2.58 -7.05 1.98
N SER A 131 2.15 -7.08 0.70
CA SER A 131 2.96 -7.47 -0.45
C SER A 131 4.14 -6.52 -0.65
N ALA A 132 3.90 -5.23 -0.77
CA ALA A 132 4.95 -4.23 -0.91
C ALA A 132 5.90 -4.21 0.31
N SER A 133 5.36 -4.43 1.52
CA SER A 133 6.17 -4.53 2.75
C SER A 133 7.20 -5.64 2.66
N ILE A 134 6.83 -6.87 2.27
CA ILE A 134 7.77 -7.99 2.18
C ILE A 134 8.70 -7.87 0.95
N GLU A 135 8.22 -7.30 -0.15
CA GLU A 135 9.02 -7.06 -1.36
C GLU A 135 10.13 -6.05 -1.11
N VAL A 136 9.79 -4.87 -0.57
CA VAL A 136 10.78 -3.84 -0.26
C VAL A 136 11.71 -4.31 0.85
N LEU A 137 11.20 -5.08 1.84
CA LEU A 137 12.03 -5.69 2.87
C LEU A 137 13.11 -6.59 2.25
N MET A 138 12.72 -7.46 1.30
CA MET A 138 13.67 -8.34 0.61
C MET A 138 14.69 -7.56 -0.21
N ALA A 139 14.27 -6.49 -0.91
CA ALA A 139 15.17 -5.63 -1.66
C ALA A 139 16.21 -4.96 -0.74
N VAL A 140 15.78 -4.45 0.43
CA VAL A 140 16.66 -3.83 1.43
C VAL A 140 17.62 -4.86 2.02
N ILE A 141 17.15 -6.07 2.35
CA ILE A 141 18.00 -7.17 2.84
C ILE A 141 19.12 -7.46 1.83
N LEU A 142 18.77 -7.70 0.56
CA LEU A 142 19.77 -8.00 -0.46
C LEU A 142 20.74 -6.85 -0.69
N ASN A 143 20.25 -5.62 -0.70
CA ASN A 143 21.09 -4.44 -0.86
C ASN A 143 22.12 -4.29 0.27
N ASP A 144 21.69 -4.51 1.51
CA ASP A 144 22.55 -4.40 2.70
C ASP A 144 23.52 -5.59 2.83
N GLU A 145 23.00 -6.83 2.79
CA GLU A 145 23.78 -8.04 2.99
C GLU A 145 24.86 -8.27 1.88
N LEU A 146 24.60 -7.80 0.68
CA LEU A 146 25.52 -7.90 -0.45
C LEU A 146 26.34 -6.63 -0.67
N GLY A 147 26.10 -5.56 0.11
CA GLY A 147 26.81 -4.29 0.00
C GLY A 147 26.66 -3.60 -1.35
N LEU A 148 25.48 -3.68 -1.98
CA LEU A 148 25.26 -3.22 -3.36
C LEU A 148 25.22 -1.70 -3.49
N GLY A 149 24.79 -0.97 -2.45
CA GLY A 149 24.71 0.48 -2.45
C GLY A 149 23.67 1.06 -3.42
N ILE A 150 22.62 0.31 -3.74
CA ILE A 150 21.54 0.74 -4.63
C ILE A 150 20.68 1.77 -3.88
N ASP A 151 20.30 2.85 -4.58
CA ASP A 151 19.39 3.86 -4.06
C ASP A 151 17.99 3.29 -3.77
N MET A 152 17.33 3.80 -2.71
CA MET A 152 16.03 3.29 -2.27
C MET A 152 14.94 3.41 -3.36
N VAL A 153 14.97 4.46 -4.19
CA VAL A 153 14.00 4.61 -5.28
C VAL A 153 14.17 3.51 -6.31
N GLU A 154 15.41 3.09 -6.61
CA GLU A 154 15.65 1.95 -7.51
C GLU A 154 15.22 0.62 -6.88
N LEU A 155 15.45 0.42 -5.56
CA LEU A 155 14.94 -0.75 -4.85
C LEU A 155 13.41 -0.83 -4.91
N VAL A 156 12.74 0.30 -4.71
CA VAL A 156 11.27 0.42 -4.84
C VAL A 156 10.79 0.04 -6.24
N LYS A 157 11.47 0.49 -7.30
CA LYS A 157 11.15 0.12 -8.69
C LYS A 157 11.36 -1.37 -8.95
N LEU A 158 12.40 -1.97 -8.38
CA LEU A 158 12.64 -3.42 -8.52
C LEU A 158 11.57 -4.23 -7.78
N ALA A 159 11.15 -3.79 -6.59
CA ALA A 159 10.06 -4.40 -5.85
C ALA A 159 8.73 -4.32 -6.62
N GLN A 160 8.39 -3.15 -7.19
CA GLN A 160 7.20 -3.02 -8.05
C GLN A 160 7.27 -3.92 -9.29
N LYS A 161 8.43 -4.03 -9.94
CA LYS A 161 8.61 -4.95 -11.07
C LYS A 161 8.40 -6.41 -10.66
N ALA A 162 8.82 -6.80 -9.44
CA ALA A 162 8.58 -8.14 -8.93
C ALA A 162 7.08 -8.43 -8.82
N GLU A 163 6.29 -7.49 -8.28
CA GLU A 163 4.84 -7.64 -8.18
C GLU A 163 4.18 -7.68 -9.58
N ASN A 164 4.57 -6.79 -10.49
CA ASN A 164 3.95 -6.68 -11.81
C ASN A 164 4.35 -7.83 -12.75
N ILE A 165 5.64 -8.16 -12.83
CA ILE A 165 6.18 -9.10 -13.84
C ILE A 165 6.20 -10.53 -13.30
N PHE A 166 6.70 -10.72 -12.07
CA PHE A 166 6.89 -12.06 -11.52
C PHE A 166 5.61 -12.58 -10.85
N VAL A 167 4.97 -11.78 -10.00
CA VAL A 167 3.72 -12.18 -9.34
C VAL A 167 2.52 -12.04 -10.30
N GLY A 168 2.50 -11.03 -11.15
CA GLY A 168 1.47 -10.80 -12.18
C GLY A 168 0.32 -9.93 -11.72
N MET A 169 0.54 -9.07 -10.71
CA MET A 169 -0.42 -8.07 -10.28
C MET A 169 0.00 -6.68 -10.79
N ASN A 170 -0.79 -6.08 -11.67
CA ASN A 170 -0.48 -4.81 -12.33
C ASN A 170 -0.71 -3.60 -11.41
N CYS A 171 0.02 -3.50 -10.29
CA CYS A 171 -0.06 -2.36 -9.38
C CYS A 171 0.66 -1.11 -9.89
N GLY A 172 0.30 0.07 -9.36
CA GLY A 172 1.08 1.30 -9.45
C GLY A 172 2.30 1.26 -8.51
N ILE A 173 3.02 2.37 -8.39
CA ILE A 173 4.25 2.43 -7.58
C ILE A 173 4.02 2.86 -6.13
N MET A 174 2.83 3.36 -5.81
CA MET A 174 2.53 4.02 -4.54
C MET A 174 2.92 3.18 -3.33
N ASP A 175 2.57 1.90 -3.33
CA ASP A 175 2.71 1.02 -2.17
C ASP A 175 4.19 0.79 -1.83
N GLN A 176 4.99 0.37 -2.80
CA GLN A 176 6.42 0.15 -2.61
C GLN A 176 7.14 1.47 -2.30
N PHE A 177 6.70 2.59 -2.92
CA PHE A 177 7.30 3.90 -2.67
C PHE A 177 7.05 4.37 -1.24
N ALA A 178 5.82 4.27 -0.74
CA ALA A 178 5.46 4.64 0.62
C ALA A 178 6.21 3.80 1.67
N VAL A 179 6.34 2.50 1.42
CA VAL A 179 7.04 1.55 2.29
C VAL A 179 8.55 1.80 2.32
N GLY A 180 9.18 2.04 1.16
CA GLY A 180 10.62 2.27 1.08
C GLY A 180 11.03 3.67 1.56
N MET A 181 10.28 4.69 1.13
CA MET A 181 10.61 6.10 1.34
C MET A 181 9.93 6.71 2.56
N GLY A 182 9.22 5.93 3.38
CA GLY A 182 8.55 6.40 4.59
C GLY A 182 9.47 7.21 5.49
N LYS A 183 8.93 8.26 6.12
CA LYS A 183 9.62 9.10 7.09
C LYS A 183 8.72 9.38 8.26
N LYS A 184 9.25 9.19 9.46
CA LYS A 184 8.52 9.43 10.71
C LYS A 184 7.85 10.80 10.72
N ASP A 185 6.60 10.84 11.16
CA ASP A 185 5.75 12.03 11.27
C ASP A 185 5.51 12.77 9.94
N CYS A 186 5.74 12.12 8.80
CA CYS A 186 5.53 12.71 7.48
C CYS A 186 4.68 11.81 6.57
N ALA A 187 3.89 12.44 5.70
CA ALA A 187 3.36 11.81 4.49
C ALA A 187 4.21 12.22 3.28
N ILE A 188 4.06 11.49 2.20
CA ILE A 188 4.81 11.68 0.95
C ILE A 188 3.85 12.18 -0.12
N LEU A 189 3.99 13.41 -0.59
CA LEU A 189 3.37 13.81 -1.84
C LEU A 189 4.27 13.31 -2.98
N LEU A 190 3.77 12.32 -3.73
CA LEU A 190 4.47 11.71 -4.85
C LEU A 190 3.73 11.99 -6.14
N ASP A 191 4.41 12.55 -7.12
CA ASP A 191 4.00 12.58 -8.53
C ASP A 191 4.38 11.24 -9.17
N CYS A 192 3.39 10.40 -9.45
CA CYS A 192 3.63 9.06 -9.99
C CYS A 192 4.04 9.04 -11.47
N ASN A 193 3.93 10.18 -12.17
CA ASN A 193 4.37 10.33 -13.55
C ASN A 193 5.89 10.56 -13.64
N THR A 194 6.45 11.36 -12.73
CA THR A 194 7.86 11.78 -12.74
C THR A 194 8.69 11.16 -11.64
N LEU A 195 8.05 10.58 -10.62
CA LEU A 195 8.61 10.14 -9.35
C LEU A 195 9.24 11.29 -8.52
N ALA A 196 8.91 12.54 -8.85
CA ALA A 196 9.23 13.66 -7.97
C ALA A 196 8.40 13.56 -6.69
N TYR A 197 9.04 13.73 -5.56
CA TYR A 197 8.37 13.63 -4.27
C TYR A 197 8.85 14.67 -3.28
N ARG A 198 8.00 14.95 -2.30
CA ARG A 198 8.36 15.75 -1.12
C ARG A 198 7.67 15.24 0.12
N TYR A 199 8.31 15.41 1.26
CA TYR A 199 7.71 15.11 2.56
C TYR A 199 6.86 16.29 3.03
N SER A 200 5.66 15.98 3.51
CA SER A 200 4.78 16.92 4.20
C SER A 200 4.61 16.44 5.63
N LYS A 201 4.94 17.31 6.60
CA LYS A 201 4.78 17.00 8.01
C LYS A 201 3.30 16.85 8.35
N LEU A 202 2.93 15.73 8.97
CA LEU A 202 1.57 15.46 9.42
C LEU A 202 1.38 16.01 10.85
N ASP A 203 0.95 17.27 10.96
CA ASP A 203 0.53 17.87 12.22
C ASP A 203 -0.99 17.93 12.27
N LEU A 204 -1.61 16.89 12.80
CA LEU A 204 -3.06 16.72 12.82
C LEU A 204 -3.75 17.42 14.01
N LYS A 205 -3.04 18.25 14.77
CA LYS A 205 -3.62 19.15 15.82
C LYS A 205 -4.53 18.44 16.84
N GLY A 206 -4.03 17.38 17.49
CA GLY A 206 -4.81 16.60 18.47
C GLY A 206 -5.82 15.65 17.85
N CYS A 207 -5.52 15.23 16.63
CA CYS A 207 -6.22 14.13 15.96
C CYS A 207 -5.25 13.03 15.59
N SER A 208 -5.75 11.81 15.55
CA SER A 208 -5.02 10.63 15.11
C SER A 208 -5.61 10.05 13.82
N ILE A 209 -4.79 9.28 13.12
CA ILE A 209 -5.23 8.44 12.01
C ILE A 209 -5.74 7.14 12.61
N VAL A 210 -7.01 6.85 12.41
CA VAL A 210 -7.63 5.58 12.79
C VAL A 210 -7.93 4.77 11.54
N ILE A 211 -7.34 3.59 11.46
CA ILE A 211 -7.56 2.61 10.40
C ILE A 211 -8.67 1.67 10.88
N THR A 212 -9.73 1.51 10.11
CA THR A 212 -10.80 0.56 10.43
C THR A 212 -10.88 -0.51 9.35
N ASN A 213 -10.55 -1.75 9.72
CA ASN A 213 -10.61 -2.90 8.83
C ASN A 213 -12.04 -3.45 8.78
N THR A 214 -12.58 -3.60 7.58
CA THR A 214 -13.90 -4.22 7.34
C THR A 214 -13.99 -5.67 7.81
N ASN A 215 -12.85 -6.37 7.92
CA ASN A 215 -12.77 -7.83 8.14
C ASN A 215 -13.49 -8.67 7.07
N LYS A 216 -13.78 -8.08 5.91
CA LYS A 216 -14.29 -8.80 4.75
C LYS A 216 -13.21 -9.71 4.17
N ALA A 217 -13.55 -10.96 3.92
CA ALA A 217 -12.63 -11.89 3.24
C ALA A 217 -12.32 -11.42 1.81
N HIS A 218 -11.05 -11.38 1.44
CA HIS A 218 -10.60 -11.04 0.09
C HIS A 218 -10.87 -12.19 -0.88
N SER A 219 -11.85 -12.01 -1.77
CA SER A 219 -12.05 -12.86 -2.93
C SER A 219 -12.17 -11.99 -4.18
N LEU A 220 -11.47 -12.35 -5.26
CA LEU A 220 -11.56 -11.71 -6.58
C LEU A 220 -11.09 -10.24 -6.68
N VAL A 221 -10.37 -9.71 -5.68
CA VAL A 221 -9.89 -8.32 -5.70
C VAL A 221 -8.96 -8.04 -6.88
N THR A 222 -8.04 -8.96 -7.19
CA THR A 222 -7.06 -8.80 -8.27
C THR A 222 -7.71 -8.62 -9.65
N SER A 223 -8.75 -9.41 -9.95
CA SER A 223 -9.45 -9.30 -11.25
C SER A 223 -10.19 -7.98 -11.39
N ALA A 224 -10.90 -7.56 -10.34
CA ALA A 224 -11.63 -6.30 -10.31
C ALA A 224 -10.69 -5.08 -10.38
N TYR A 225 -9.56 -5.13 -9.69
CA TYR A 225 -8.52 -4.08 -9.76
C TYR A 225 -7.97 -3.94 -11.19
N ASN A 226 -7.59 -5.05 -11.83
CA ASN A 226 -7.08 -5.04 -13.20
C ASN A 226 -8.13 -4.53 -14.19
N GLU A 227 -9.42 -4.83 -13.98
CA GLU A 227 -10.52 -4.28 -14.78
C GLU A 227 -10.58 -2.74 -14.69
N ARG A 228 -10.50 -2.16 -13.49
CA ARG A 228 -10.48 -0.70 -13.30
C ARG A 228 -9.32 -0.05 -14.03
N ARG A 229 -8.14 -0.67 -13.98
CA ARG A 229 -6.98 -0.21 -14.74
C ARG A 229 -7.23 -0.23 -16.24
N MET A 230 -7.73 -1.33 -16.79
CA MET A 230 -8.05 -1.43 -18.21
C MET A 230 -9.08 -0.38 -18.66
N GLN A 231 -10.12 -0.11 -17.85
CA GLN A 231 -11.13 0.91 -18.13
C GLN A 231 -10.51 2.32 -18.17
N SER A 232 -9.61 2.65 -17.25
CA SER A 232 -8.88 3.93 -17.25
C SER A 232 -7.93 4.05 -18.44
N GLU A 233 -7.24 2.99 -18.82
CA GLU A 233 -6.35 2.97 -19.99
C GLU A 233 -7.14 3.14 -21.31
N ALA A 234 -8.34 2.57 -21.40
CA ALA A 234 -9.22 2.75 -22.55
C ALA A 234 -9.70 4.21 -22.65
N ALA A 235 -10.09 4.81 -21.54
CA ALA A 235 -10.45 6.23 -21.49
C ALA A 235 -9.28 7.15 -21.89
N LEU A 236 -8.06 6.87 -21.41
CA LEU A 236 -6.85 7.60 -21.82
C LEU A 236 -6.64 7.53 -23.33
N LYS A 237 -6.75 6.33 -23.92
CA LYS A 237 -6.64 6.15 -25.39
C LYS A 237 -7.67 6.96 -26.18
N ALA A 238 -8.90 7.08 -25.67
CA ALA A 238 -9.92 7.91 -26.28
C ALA A 238 -9.53 9.41 -26.25
N LEU A 239 -9.08 9.92 -25.10
CA LEU A 239 -8.64 11.30 -24.92
C LEU A 239 -7.39 11.64 -25.74
N GLN A 240 -6.48 10.70 -25.93
CA GLN A 240 -5.27 10.87 -26.76
C GLN A 240 -5.57 11.16 -28.23
N LYS A 241 -6.79 10.90 -28.70
CA LYS A 241 -7.21 11.28 -30.08
C LYS A 241 -7.36 12.80 -30.25
N VAL A 242 -7.57 13.53 -29.15
CA VAL A 242 -7.85 14.98 -29.16
C VAL A 242 -6.88 15.80 -28.30
N LYS A 243 -6.11 15.14 -27.42
CA LYS A 243 -5.13 15.78 -26.52
C LYS A 243 -3.80 15.04 -26.56
N ALA A 244 -2.70 15.79 -26.61
CA ALA A 244 -1.34 15.24 -26.56
C ALA A 244 -0.91 14.99 -25.11
N ILE A 245 -1.48 13.95 -24.47
CA ILE A 245 -1.21 13.56 -23.08
C ILE A 245 -0.66 12.14 -23.02
N LYS A 246 0.13 11.83 -21.98
CA LYS A 246 0.67 10.49 -21.70
C LYS A 246 -0.12 9.79 -20.61
N SER A 247 -0.79 10.54 -19.73
CA SER A 247 -1.54 10.01 -18.60
C SER A 247 -2.75 10.91 -18.30
N LEU A 248 -3.74 10.37 -17.57
CA LEU A 248 -4.92 11.14 -17.14
C LEU A 248 -4.54 12.23 -16.13
N GLY A 249 -3.49 12.00 -15.32
CA GLY A 249 -3.00 12.96 -14.33
C GLY A 249 -2.43 14.26 -14.91
N GLU A 250 -2.18 14.32 -16.23
CA GLU A 250 -1.75 15.55 -16.90
C GLU A 250 -2.89 16.53 -17.17
N LEU A 251 -4.14 16.07 -17.07
CA LEU A 251 -5.31 16.91 -17.34
C LEU A 251 -5.74 17.71 -16.11
N THR A 252 -6.15 18.94 -16.34
CA THR A 252 -6.98 19.70 -15.39
C THR A 252 -8.43 19.23 -15.46
N ASN A 253 -9.24 19.51 -14.40
CA ASN A 253 -10.66 19.21 -14.41
C ASN A 253 -11.38 19.87 -15.61
N ALA A 254 -11.08 21.14 -15.92
CA ALA A 254 -11.68 21.87 -17.02
C ALA A 254 -11.34 21.23 -18.39
N GLU A 255 -10.08 20.84 -18.60
CA GLU A 255 -9.67 20.18 -19.84
C GLU A 255 -10.33 18.81 -20.01
N PHE A 256 -10.52 18.07 -18.90
CA PHE A 256 -11.27 16.82 -18.94
C PHE A 256 -12.74 17.07 -19.30
N ASP A 257 -13.40 18.00 -18.64
CA ASP A 257 -14.83 18.30 -18.87
C ASP A 257 -15.09 18.75 -20.31
N GLU A 258 -14.21 19.56 -20.90
CA GLU A 258 -14.29 19.98 -22.31
C GLU A 258 -14.17 18.82 -23.29
N ASN A 259 -13.45 17.76 -22.93
CA ASN A 259 -13.12 16.65 -23.82
C ASN A 259 -13.77 15.32 -23.42
N ALA A 260 -14.46 15.23 -22.30
CA ALA A 260 -15.03 13.99 -21.75
C ALA A 260 -15.96 13.25 -22.74
N ALA A 261 -16.64 14.00 -23.62
CA ALA A 261 -17.57 13.42 -24.60
C ALA A 261 -16.89 12.51 -25.66
N VAL A 262 -15.56 12.59 -25.83
CA VAL A 262 -14.84 11.69 -26.74
C VAL A 262 -14.71 10.26 -26.20
N ILE A 263 -14.92 10.09 -24.88
CA ILE A 263 -15.00 8.77 -24.25
C ILE A 263 -16.46 8.34 -24.36
N GLU A 264 -16.75 7.47 -25.34
CA GLU A 264 -18.11 7.03 -25.64
C GLU A 264 -18.71 6.15 -24.53
N ASP A 265 -17.89 5.27 -23.95
CA ASP A 265 -18.31 4.41 -22.85
C ASP A 265 -18.45 5.21 -21.54
N GLU A 266 -19.65 5.16 -20.95
CA GLU A 266 -19.98 5.91 -19.72
C GLU A 266 -19.21 5.41 -18.50
N VAL A 267 -18.90 4.12 -18.43
CA VAL A 267 -18.11 3.53 -17.34
C VAL A 267 -16.67 4.05 -17.43
N GLU A 268 -16.05 3.96 -18.60
CA GLU A 268 -14.68 4.45 -18.82
C GLU A 268 -14.58 5.95 -18.58
N ARG A 269 -15.61 6.72 -18.94
CA ARG A 269 -15.68 8.17 -18.69
C ARG A 269 -15.72 8.48 -17.21
N ARG A 270 -16.50 7.75 -16.39
CA ARG A 270 -16.52 7.88 -14.93
C ARG A 270 -15.15 7.52 -14.33
N ARG A 271 -14.46 6.46 -14.80
CA ARG A 271 -13.12 6.09 -14.32
C ARG A 271 -12.12 7.23 -14.57
N ALA A 272 -12.11 7.78 -15.78
CA ALA A 272 -11.24 8.92 -16.11
C ALA A 272 -11.58 10.17 -15.28
N ARG A 273 -12.87 10.45 -15.08
CA ARG A 273 -13.32 11.55 -14.21
C ARG A 273 -12.75 11.41 -12.80
N HIS A 274 -12.90 10.22 -12.19
CA HIS A 274 -12.29 9.98 -10.89
C HIS A 274 -10.80 10.28 -10.90
N ALA A 275 -10.02 9.69 -11.83
CA ALA A 275 -8.57 9.83 -11.87
C ALA A 275 -8.12 11.29 -11.98
N VAL A 276 -8.77 12.09 -12.84
CA VAL A 276 -8.43 13.51 -13.04
C VAL A 276 -8.81 14.36 -11.81
N TYR A 277 -10.04 14.18 -11.32
CA TYR A 277 -10.54 14.95 -10.19
C TYR A 277 -9.86 14.57 -8.87
N GLU A 278 -9.54 13.30 -8.67
CA GLU A 278 -8.81 12.84 -7.48
C GLU A 278 -7.38 13.37 -7.46
N ASN A 279 -6.72 13.43 -8.61
CA ASN A 279 -5.41 14.07 -8.71
C ASN A 279 -5.43 15.53 -8.21
N ARG A 280 -6.40 16.32 -8.66
CA ARG A 280 -6.57 17.70 -8.20
C ARG A 280 -6.91 17.77 -6.71
N ARG A 281 -7.83 16.91 -6.26
CA ARG A 281 -8.25 16.80 -4.85
C ARG A 281 -7.08 16.49 -3.94
N THR A 282 -6.16 15.60 -4.37
CA THR A 282 -4.93 15.26 -3.63
C THR A 282 -4.05 16.46 -3.42
N LEU A 283 -3.80 17.27 -4.44
CA LEU A 283 -3.01 18.51 -4.33
C LEU A 283 -3.67 19.53 -3.39
N GLU A 284 -4.98 19.73 -3.48
CA GLU A 284 -5.73 20.61 -2.58
C GLU A 284 -5.70 20.12 -1.13
N ALA A 285 -5.73 18.81 -0.91
CA ALA A 285 -5.65 18.21 0.43
C ALA A 285 -4.29 18.51 1.08
N VAL A 286 -3.20 18.37 0.32
CA VAL A 286 -1.85 18.70 0.82
C VAL A 286 -1.75 20.20 1.13
N GLU A 287 -2.26 21.08 0.26
CA GLU A 287 -2.29 22.52 0.52
C GLU A 287 -3.10 22.88 1.79
N ALA A 288 -4.22 22.18 2.04
CA ALA A 288 -5.01 22.37 3.25
C ALA A 288 -4.22 22.01 4.50
N LEU A 289 -3.52 20.87 4.51
CA LEU A 289 -2.65 20.46 5.63
C LEU A 289 -1.50 21.43 5.85
N GLU A 290 -0.84 21.90 4.81
CA GLU A 290 0.24 22.89 4.91
C GLU A 290 -0.23 24.24 5.50
N LYS A 291 -1.50 24.57 5.31
CA LYS A 291 -2.17 25.73 5.93
C LYS A 291 -2.78 25.43 7.30
N ASN A 292 -2.55 24.21 7.84
CA ASN A 292 -3.14 23.69 9.08
C ASN A 292 -4.69 23.66 9.06
N ASP A 293 -5.30 23.56 7.88
CA ASP A 293 -6.75 23.39 7.73
C ASP A 293 -7.12 21.89 7.67
N VAL A 294 -7.01 21.24 8.83
CA VAL A 294 -7.33 19.80 8.97
C VAL A 294 -8.82 19.54 8.67
N LYS A 295 -9.69 20.51 8.90
CA LYS A 295 -11.11 20.38 8.57
C LYS A 295 -11.35 20.31 7.06
N ARG A 296 -10.71 21.18 6.27
CA ARG A 296 -10.77 21.10 4.80
C ARG A 296 -10.17 19.81 4.29
N PHE A 297 -9.04 19.37 4.86
CA PHE A 297 -8.43 18.08 4.54
C PHE A 297 -9.42 16.92 4.73
N GLY A 298 -10.09 16.86 5.89
CA GLY A 298 -11.11 15.84 6.17
C GLY A 298 -12.29 15.87 5.19
N ALA A 299 -12.76 17.06 4.82
CA ALA A 299 -13.82 17.21 3.81
C ALA A 299 -13.39 16.67 2.44
N LEU A 300 -12.15 16.93 2.02
CA LEU A 300 -11.59 16.38 0.77
C LEU A 300 -11.46 14.86 0.81
N MET A 301 -11.16 14.28 1.99
CA MET A 301 -11.18 12.81 2.16
C MET A 301 -12.59 12.25 1.93
N ASN A 302 -13.63 12.90 2.46
CA ASN A 302 -15.02 12.47 2.25
C ASN A 302 -15.41 12.56 0.77
N ASP A 303 -15.07 13.66 0.09
CA ASP A 303 -15.32 13.85 -1.35
C ASP A 303 -14.60 12.77 -2.19
N SER A 304 -13.39 12.37 -1.77
CA SER A 304 -12.65 11.27 -2.38
C SER A 304 -13.39 9.94 -2.25
N HIS A 305 -13.92 9.63 -1.06
CA HIS A 305 -14.71 8.39 -0.86
C HIS A 305 -15.95 8.35 -1.76
N VAL A 306 -16.67 9.45 -1.87
CA VAL A 306 -17.84 9.57 -2.75
C VAL A 306 -17.46 9.30 -4.21
N SER A 307 -16.36 9.87 -4.69
CA SER A 307 -15.86 9.62 -6.06
C SER A 307 -15.42 8.17 -6.28
N LEU A 308 -14.78 7.55 -5.27
CA LEU A 308 -14.40 6.13 -5.31
C LEU A 308 -15.61 5.21 -5.35
N ARG A 309 -16.72 5.60 -4.68
CA ARG A 309 -17.98 4.86 -4.68
C ARG A 309 -18.73 5.03 -6.00
N ASP A 310 -18.93 6.27 -6.44
CA ASP A 310 -19.88 6.61 -7.51
C ASP A 310 -19.22 6.60 -8.89
N ASP A 311 -17.99 7.12 -9.02
CA ASP A 311 -17.27 7.20 -10.29
C ASP A 311 -16.36 5.97 -10.52
N TYR A 312 -15.69 5.47 -9.47
CA TYR A 312 -14.71 4.36 -9.62
C TYR A 312 -15.27 2.99 -9.27
N GLU A 313 -16.29 2.94 -8.42
CA GLU A 313 -17.02 1.71 -8.00
C GLU A 313 -16.08 0.65 -7.40
N VAL A 314 -15.28 1.05 -6.41
CA VAL A 314 -14.29 0.19 -5.72
C VAL A 314 -14.56 0.04 -4.23
N THR A 315 -15.59 0.66 -3.67
CA THR A 315 -15.86 0.65 -2.24
C THR A 315 -16.66 -0.56 -1.79
N GLY A 316 -17.92 -0.65 -2.15
CA GLY A 316 -18.85 -1.70 -1.73
C GLY A 316 -19.45 -1.48 -0.34
N PRO A 317 -20.43 -2.34 0.03
CA PRO A 317 -21.29 -2.10 1.20
C PRO A 317 -20.54 -1.95 2.52
N GLU A 318 -19.47 -2.70 2.73
CA GLU A 318 -18.72 -2.69 3.98
C GLU A 318 -17.92 -1.40 4.16
N LEU A 319 -17.18 -0.97 3.13
CA LEU A 319 -16.40 0.27 3.15
C LEU A 319 -17.29 1.51 3.20
N ASP A 320 -18.39 1.51 2.43
CA ASP A 320 -19.39 2.59 2.45
C ASP A 320 -20.02 2.71 3.84
N THR A 321 -20.38 1.58 4.45
CA THR A 321 -20.95 1.58 5.81
C THR A 321 -19.95 2.14 6.82
N LEU A 322 -18.66 1.76 6.78
CA LEU A 322 -17.67 2.30 7.70
C LEU A 322 -17.49 3.82 7.53
N ALA A 323 -17.36 4.29 6.28
CA ALA A 323 -17.18 5.71 6.01
C ALA A 323 -18.40 6.54 6.44
N GLU A 324 -19.62 6.10 6.09
CA GLU A 324 -20.87 6.77 6.45
C GLU A 324 -21.10 6.81 7.96
N LEU A 325 -20.81 5.72 8.68
CA LEU A 325 -20.88 5.69 10.14
C LEU A 325 -19.82 6.61 10.77
N ALA A 326 -18.61 6.66 10.21
CA ALA A 326 -17.56 7.54 10.68
C ALA A 326 -17.94 9.02 10.54
N TRP A 327 -18.53 9.43 9.41
CA TRP A 327 -18.98 10.82 9.19
C TRP A 327 -20.02 11.30 10.19
N GLN A 328 -20.77 10.39 10.79
CA GLN A 328 -21.81 10.70 11.79
C GLN A 328 -21.26 10.86 13.20
N GLN A 329 -20.00 10.47 13.45
CA GLN A 329 -19.41 10.52 14.79
C GLN A 329 -18.86 11.91 15.10
N GLU A 330 -19.15 12.40 16.31
CA GLU A 330 -18.52 13.61 16.83
C GLU A 330 -17.00 13.42 16.91
N GLY A 331 -16.23 14.43 16.52
CA GLY A 331 -14.76 14.40 16.53
C GLY A 331 -14.13 13.78 15.29
N VAL A 332 -14.89 13.20 14.35
CA VAL A 332 -14.39 12.75 13.05
C VAL A 332 -14.34 13.93 12.08
N LEU A 333 -13.19 14.20 11.50
CA LEU A 333 -13.00 15.27 10.53
C LEU A 333 -13.17 14.81 9.09
N GLY A 334 -12.87 13.54 8.81
CA GLY A 334 -13.04 12.89 7.52
C GLY A 334 -12.75 11.40 7.58
N SER A 335 -13.34 10.66 6.67
CA SER A 335 -13.15 9.21 6.54
C SER A 335 -13.36 8.74 5.11
N ARG A 336 -12.50 7.82 4.66
CA ARG A 336 -12.55 7.24 3.31
C ARG A 336 -11.92 5.85 3.26
N MET A 337 -12.23 5.06 2.25
CA MET A 337 -11.49 3.85 1.98
C MET A 337 -10.01 4.17 1.65
N THR A 338 -9.10 3.26 1.94
CA THR A 338 -7.67 3.36 1.58
C THR A 338 -7.21 2.10 0.87
N GLY A 339 -6.30 2.26 -0.11
CA GLY A 339 -5.78 1.17 -0.93
C GLY A 339 -6.64 0.84 -2.15
N GLY A 340 -6.61 -0.41 -2.60
CA GLY A 340 -7.29 -0.84 -3.82
C GLY A 340 -8.80 -0.98 -3.75
N GLY A 341 -9.39 -0.96 -2.56
CA GLY A 341 -10.84 -1.13 -2.38
C GLY A 341 -11.32 -2.58 -2.44
N PHE A 342 -12.62 -2.77 -2.73
CA PHE A 342 -13.39 -4.02 -2.79
C PHE A 342 -13.50 -4.76 -1.45
N ALA A 343 -12.61 -4.49 -0.52
CA ALA A 343 -12.50 -4.92 0.86
C ALA A 343 -11.39 -4.06 1.54
N GLY A 344 -10.86 -4.49 2.68
CA GLY A 344 -9.77 -3.80 3.37
C GLY A 344 -10.25 -2.73 4.34
N CYS A 345 -9.66 -1.55 4.33
CA CYS A 345 -9.82 -0.57 5.38
C CYS A 345 -10.38 0.77 4.92
N THR A 346 -11.00 1.48 5.87
CA THR A 346 -11.09 2.94 5.84
C THR A 346 -9.97 3.57 6.66
N VAL A 347 -9.62 4.80 6.31
CA VAL A 347 -8.75 5.70 7.09
C VAL A 347 -9.58 6.91 7.51
N SER A 348 -9.56 7.22 8.81
CA SER A 348 -10.32 8.30 9.41
C SER A 348 -9.39 9.25 10.17
N ILE A 349 -9.64 10.55 10.12
CA ILE A 349 -9.00 11.53 10.98
C ILE A 349 -9.95 11.81 12.14
N VAL A 350 -9.57 11.40 13.34
CA VAL A 350 -10.41 11.41 14.53
C VAL A 350 -9.71 12.19 15.64
N ARG A 351 -10.44 13.07 16.35
CA ARG A 351 -9.92 13.73 17.55
C ARG A 351 -9.54 12.71 18.60
N ASP A 352 -8.40 12.89 19.25
CA ASP A 352 -7.85 11.90 20.17
C ASP A 352 -8.82 11.55 21.30
N GLU A 353 -9.53 12.53 21.85
CA GLU A 353 -10.54 12.35 22.88
C GLU A 353 -11.79 11.60 22.40
N ALA A 354 -12.07 11.59 21.11
CA ALA A 354 -13.24 10.96 20.52
C ALA A 354 -13.00 9.49 20.11
N ILE A 355 -11.75 9.03 20.06
CA ILE A 355 -11.41 7.67 19.57
C ILE A 355 -12.17 6.56 20.30
N PRO A 356 -12.25 6.52 21.65
CA PRO A 356 -12.97 5.42 22.33
C PRO A 356 -14.45 5.35 22.01
N ALA A 357 -15.11 6.52 21.85
CA ALA A 357 -16.53 6.58 21.46
C ALA A 357 -16.71 6.22 19.99
N PHE A 358 -15.84 6.68 19.11
CA PHE A 358 -15.80 6.34 17.70
C PHE A 358 -15.69 4.82 17.49
N GLU A 359 -14.71 4.18 18.10
CA GLU A 359 -14.50 2.72 17.98
C GLU A 359 -15.73 1.94 18.43
N LYS A 360 -16.27 2.28 19.59
CA LYS A 360 -17.47 1.61 20.14
C LYS A 360 -18.68 1.77 19.24
N ASN A 361 -19.05 3.01 18.92
CA ASN A 361 -20.27 3.30 18.18
C ASN A 361 -20.24 2.74 16.75
N VAL A 362 -19.08 2.89 16.06
CA VAL A 362 -18.91 2.36 14.72
C VAL A 362 -18.93 0.83 14.74
N ALA A 363 -18.27 0.18 15.72
CA ALA A 363 -18.28 -1.27 15.85
C ALA A 363 -19.68 -1.82 16.04
N GLU A 364 -20.47 -1.23 16.95
CA GLU A 364 -21.85 -1.65 17.23
C GLU A 364 -22.76 -1.49 16.00
N ALA A 365 -22.74 -0.32 15.36
CA ALA A 365 -23.59 -0.02 14.21
C ALA A 365 -23.17 -0.82 12.96
N TYR A 366 -21.88 -0.97 12.70
CA TYR A 366 -21.37 -1.77 11.60
C TYR A 366 -21.76 -3.25 11.77
N THR A 367 -21.55 -3.80 12.98
CA THR A 367 -21.90 -5.21 13.27
C THR A 367 -23.38 -5.46 13.09
N ALA A 368 -24.23 -4.51 13.51
CA ALA A 368 -25.68 -4.61 13.32
C ALA A 368 -26.08 -4.59 11.84
N LYS A 369 -25.38 -3.83 10.98
CA LYS A 369 -25.70 -3.69 9.56
C LYS A 369 -25.07 -4.78 8.69
N ILE A 370 -23.82 -5.18 8.97
CA ILE A 370 -23.01 -6.09 8.13
C ILE A 370 -23.04 -7.53 8.66
N GLY A 371 -23.22 -7.73 9.98
CA GLY A 371 -23.33 -9.06 10.58
C GLY A 371 -22.03 -9.58 11.24
N TYR A 372 -20.93 -8.85 11.14
CA TYR A 372 -19.66 -9.15 11.83
C TYR A 372 -18.92 -7.86 12.21
N ALA A 373 -18.04 -7.94 13.21
CA ALA A 373 -17.37 -6.76 13.77
C ALA A 373 -16.19 -6.29 12.90
N PRO A 374 -15.94 -4.97 12.80
CA PRO A 374 -14.72 -4.42 12.24
C PRO A 374 -13.58 -4.47 13.27
N SER A 375 -12.35 -4.16 12.83
CA SER A 375 -11.19 -3.99 13.73
C SER A 375 -10.58 -2.61 13.57
N PHE A 376 -10.08 -2.03 14.67
CA PHE A 376 -9.53 -0.67 14.69
C PHE A 376 -8.06 -0.67 15.04
N TYR A 377 -7.31 0.25 14.43
CA TYR A 377 -5.88 0.44 14.65
C TYR A 377 -5.58 1.94 14.62
N VAL A 378 -5.06 2.47 15.72
CA VAL A 378 -4.53 3.84 15.75
C VAL A 378 -3.13 3.80 15.13
N ALA A 379 -2.94 4.47 14.01
CA ALA A 379 -1.70 4.43 13.27
C ALA A 379 -0.69 5.45 13.80
N ASN A 380 0.53 4.97 14.08
CA ASN A 380 1.70 5.82 14.24
C ASN A 380 2.46 5.86 12.91
N ILE A 381 2.90 7.06 12.50
CA ILE A 381 3.65 7.25 11.28
C ILE A 381 5.12 6.90 11.52
N ALA A 382 5.66 6.02 10.67
CA ALA A 382 6.96 5.40 10.85
C ALA A 382 7.95 5.76 9.74
N ASP A 383 9.23 5.44 9.98
CA ASP A 383 10.25 5.43 8.94
C ASP A 383 10.06 4.23 8.01
N GLY A 384 10.60 4.33 6.79
CA GLY A 384 10.58 3.28 5.79
C GLY A 384 11.37 2.03 6.14
N ALA A 385 11.47 1.12 5.17
CA ALA A 385 12.18 -0.14 5.29
C ALA A 385 13.66 0.05 5.63
N ARG A 386 14.17 -0.74 6.59
CA ARG A 386 15.52 -0.56 7.14
C ARG A 386 16.02 -1.77 7.92
N ARG A 387 17.32 -1.82 8.14
CA ARG A 387 17.95 -2.65 9.20
C ARG A 387 17.64 -2.05 10.58
N LEU A 388 17.45 -2.90 11.60
CA LEU A 388 17.15 -2.54 12.99
C LEU A 388 18.40 -2.47 13.87
#